data_20bdf6deb3b3567b101e3b827b76f9aa
#
_entry.id   20bdf6deb3b3567b101e3b827b76f9aa
#
_cell.length_a   1.000
_cell.length_b   1.000
_cell.length_c   1.000
_cell.angle_alpha   90.00
_cell.angle_beta   90.00
_cell.angle_gamma   90.00
#
_symmetry.space_group_name_H-M   'P 1'
#
loop_
_entity.id
_entity.type
_entity.pdbx_description
1 polymer ?
#
loop_
_entity_poly.entity_id
_entity_poly.type
_entity_poly.pdbx_seq_one_letter_code
_entity_poly.pdbx_strand_id
1 'polypeptide(L)'
;EISACLVGSEMCIRDSVKASRKEATAYHLTGTPEPDGFKNLITMIAPSDDVRAAAKRHGVTVTELLCAAMMQAINELQAERVPQRRLRKPVKVLLPVNLRRMFPSKTLRNFVSYITPEIDPCMGDYSFDEICSIVHHRMGLENNPQSMRAKFAANVASEKSPFLKVVPLFVKNIVMKAVFDRVGECKSCLCLSNLGNVQLPEVMAQYVSRLDFIIGVQAKAPHNCGVVSWNGTMYINCIRNIREAELEMRFYQVLKSLGIHIKVESNMR
;
A
#
# COMPACT_ATOMS: atom_id res chain seq x y z
N GLU A 1 6.36 -34.60 12.98
CA GLU A 1 5.38 -33.50 13.26
C GLU A 1 5.40 -32.40 12.22
N ILE A 2 6.52 -32.12 11.53
CA ILE A 2 6.61 -31.13 10.45
C ILE A 2 5.85 -31.55 9.19
N SER A 3 5.71 -32.86 8.93
CA SER A 3 5.07 -33.41 7.72
C SER A 3 3.54 -33.27 7.71
N ALA A 4 2.88 -33.41 8.87
CA ALA A 4 1.43 -33.29 8.98
C ALA A 4 0.93 -31.84 8.86
N CYS A 5 1.76 -30.88 9.26
CA CYS A 5 1.46 -29.44 9.09
C CYS A 5 1.55 -28.99 7.62
N LEU A 6 2.30 -29.70 6.78
CA LEU A 6 2.50 -29.38 5.36
C LEU A 6 1.29 -29.75 4.50
N VAL A 7 0.58 -30.83 4.79
CA VAL A 7 -0.58 -31.28 3.98
C VAL A 7 -1.77 -30.32 4.12
N GLY A 8 -2.05 -29.83 5.31
CA GLY A 8 -3.06 -28.78 5.52
C GLY A 8 -2.69 -27.43 4.91
N SER A 9 -1.37 -27.12 4.87
CA SER A 9 -0.87 -25.88 4.27
C SER A 9 -0.90 -25.93 2.74
N GLU A 10 -0.67 -27.07 2.09
CA GLU A 10 -0.72 -27.17 0.62
C GLU A 10 -2.13 -26.92 0.05
N MET A 11 -3.17 -27.40 0.71
CA MET A 11 -4.55 -27.13 0.29
C MET A 11 -4.92 -25.65 0.47
N CYS A 12 -4.58 -25.05 1.61
CA CYS A 12 -4.73 -23.60 1.82
C CYS A 12 -3.90 -22.75 0.85
N ILE A 13 -2.69 -23.21 0.50
CA ILE A 13 -1.80 -22.53 -0.46
C ILE A 13 -2.41 -22.54 -1.87
N ARG A 14 -2.92 -23.71 -2.34
CA ARG A 14 -3.56 -23.81 -3.66
C ARG A 14 -4.82 -22.96 -3.77
N ASP A 15 -5.62 -22.91 -2.72
CA ASP A 15 -6.84 -22.10 -2.68
C ASP A 15 -6.54 -20.61 -2.58
N SER A 16 -5.53 -20.21 -1.80
CA SER A 16 -5.05 -18.84 -1.73
C SER A 16 -4.49 -18.35 -3.08
N VAL A 17 -3.72 -19.17 -3.79
CA VAL A 17 -3.21 -18.83 -5.13
C VAL A 17 -4.34 -18.75 -6.16
N LYS A 18 -5.34 -19.63 -6.09
CA LYS A 18 -6.52 -19.58 -6.96
C LYS A 18 -7.38 -18.37 -6.69
N ALA A 19 -7.61 -18.03 -5.40
CA ALA A 19 -8.35 -16.84 -4.98
C ALA A 19 -7.64 -15.57 -5.49
N SER A 20 -6.32 -15.47 -5.30
CA SER A 20 -5.52 -14.35 -5.77
C SER A 20 -5.54 -14.16 -7.30
N ARG A 21 -5.69 -15.24 -8.09
CA ARG A 21 -5.83 -15.14 -9.56
C ARG A 21 -7.21 -14.65 -10.02
N LYS A 22 -8.24 -14.81 -9.19
CA LYS A 22 -9.62 -14.38 -9.47
C LYS A 22 -9.96 -12.99 -8.93
N GLU A 23 -9.03 -12.35 -8.22
CA GLU A 23 -9.26 -10.99 -7.72
C GLU A 23 -9.49 -10.01 -8.86
N ALA A 24 -10.50 -9.16 -8.70
CA ALA A 24 -10.79 -8.10 -9.66
C ALA A 24 -9.63 -7.11 -9.77
N THR A 25 -9.39 -6.60 -10.96
CA THR A 25 -8.39 -5.57 -11.24
C THR A 25 -8.76 -4.29 -10.51
N ALA A 26 -7.80 -3.71 -9.79
CA ALA A 26 -7.98 -2.43 -9.10
C ALA A 26 -8.17 -1.27 -10.09
N TYR A 27 -8.76 -0.19 -9.61
CA TYR A 27 -8.80 1.07 -10.36
C TYR A 27 -7.39 1.67 -10.46
N HIS A 28 -6.99 2.07 -11.66
CA HIS A 28 -5.74 2.79 -11.89
C HIS A 28 -6.03 4.20 -12.35
N LEU A 29 -5.47 5.15 -11.62
CA LEU A 29 -5.46 6.54 -12.04
C LEU A 29 -4.58 6.67 -13.29
N THR A 30 -5.06 7.40 -14.26
CA THR A 30 -4.34 7.72 -15.49
C THR A 30 -4.18 9.23 -15.61
N GLY A 31 -3.14 9.67 -16.28
CA GLY A 31 -2.86 11.08 -16.50
C GLY A 31 -1.79 11.27 -17.56
N THR A 32 -1.37 12.51 -17.76
CA THR A 32 -0.33 12.91 -18.72
C THR A 32 1.05 12.58 -18.13
N PRO A 33 1.85 11.69 -18.74
CA PRO A 33 3.18 11.39 -18.23
C PRO A 33 4.06 12.63 -18.17
N GLU A 34 4.89 12.73 -17.13
CA GLU A 34 5.93 13.74 -17.06
C GLU A 34 7.06 13.44 -18.05
N PRO A 35 7.59 14.47 -18.74
CA PRO A 35 8.73 14.31 -19.62
C PRO A 35 9.99 13.96 -18.81
N ASP A 36 10.98 13.41 -19.50
CA ASP A 36 12.33 13.14 -18.98
C ASP A 36 12.38 12.28 -17.69
N GLY A 37 11.31 11.54 -17.43
CA GLY A 37 11.20 10.71 -16.22
C GLY A 37 11.12 11.51 -14.93
N PHE A 38 10.79 12.80 -14.99
CA PHE A 38 10.61 13.65 -13.80
C PHE A 38 9.56 13.06 -12.84
N LYS A 39 9.79 13.22 -11.56
CA LYS A 39 8.88 12.79 -10.52
C LYS A 39 8.43 13.98 -9.69
N ASN A 40 7.14 14.23 -9.70
CA ASN A 40 6.53 15.21 -8.82
C ASN A 40 6.46 14.65 -7.41
N LEU A 41 6.90 15.43 -6.44
CA LEU A 41 6.83 15.11 -5.02
C LEU A 41 6.03 16.19 -4.31
N ILE A 42 5.01 15.76 -3.58
CA ILE A 42 4.25 16.61 -2.67
C ILE A 42 4.42 16.04 -1.27
N THR A 43 4.94 16.83 -0.36
CA THR A 43 5.09 16.46 1.05
C THR A 43 4.05 17.22 1.87
N MET A 44 3.19 16.47 2.53
CA MET A 44 2.25 16.97 3.52
C MET A 44 2.87 16.81 4.91
N ILE A 45 3.03 17.90 5.62
CA ILE A 45 3.69 17.97 6.94
C ILE A 45 2.61 18.25 7.97
N ALA A 46 2.46 17.36 8.94
CA ALA A 46 1.44 17.46 9.98
C ALA A 46 2.00 17.13 11.36
N PRO A 47 1.47 17.73 12.46
CA PRO A 47 1.75 17.28 13.81
C PRO A 47 1.32 15.81 13.96
N SER A 48 2.22 14.96 14.45
CA SER A 48 1.90 13.54 14.66
C SER A 48 0.74 13.32 15.64
N ASP A 49 0.56 14.26 16.57
CA ASP A 49 -0.52 14.20 17.57
C ASP A 49 -1.88 14.47 16.94
N ASP A 50 -2.00 15.40 15.99
CA ASP A 50 -3.24 15.66 15.27
C ASP A 50 -3.70 14.40 14.51
N VAL A 51 -2.76 13.75 13.82
CA VAL A 51 -3.06 12.52 13.07
C VAL A 51 -3.43 11.37 14.00
N ARG A 52 -2.74 11.23 15.14
CA ARG A 52 -3.09 10.25 16.17
C ARG A 52 -4.46 10.51 16.79
N ALA A 53 -4.76 11.77 17.08
CA ALA A 53 -6.07 12.15 17.63
C ALA A 53 -7.19 11.86 16.64
N ALA A 54 -6.99 12.15 15.34
CA ALA A 54 -7.92 11.79 14.29
C ALA A 54 -8.14 10.27 14.21
N ALA A 55 -7.06 9.49 14.18
CA ALA A 55 -7.14 8.03 14.16
C ALA A 55 -7.91 7.46 15.36
N LYS A 56 -7.66 8.00 16.55
CA LYS A 56 -8.36 7.60 17.78
C LYS A 56 -9.87 7.90 17.73
N ARG A 57 -10.27 9.04 17.15
CA ARG A 57 -11.71 9.38 17.00
C ARG A 57 -12.46 8.36 16.15
N HIS A 58 -11.82 7.79 15.13
CA HIS A 58 -12.38 6.76 14.25
C HIS A 58 -12.09 5.33 14.72
N GLY A 59 -11.45 5.14 15.89
CA GLY A 59 -11.17 3.81 16.44
C GLY A 59 -10.15 2.98 15.67
N VAL A 60 -9.27 3.63 14.88
CA VAL A 60 -8.30 2.98 14.00
C VAL A 60 -6.86 3.41 14.28
N THR A 61 -5.90 2.69 13.75
CA THR A 61 -4.49 3.09 13.77
C THR A 61 -4.20 4.20 12.76
N VAL A 62 -3.08 4.90 12.93
CA VAL A 62 -2.64 5.96 11.98
C VAL A 62 -2.51 5.41 10.55
N THR A 63 -1.96 4.21 10.38
CA THR A 63 -1.83 3.59 9.05
C THR A 63 -3.19 3.29 8.43
N GLU A 64 -4.12 2.81 9.21
CA GLU A 64 -5.50 2.53 8.77
C GLU A 64 -6.24 3.81 8.42
N LEU A 65 -6.09 4.89 9.21
CA LEU A 65 -6.67 6.19 8.91
C LEU A 65 -6.16 6.75 7.58
N LEU A 66 -4.84 6.76 7.38
CA LEU A 66 -4.23 7.24 6.14
C LEU A 66 -4.64 6.39 4.94
N CYS A 67 -4.74 5.07 5.13
CA CYS A 67 -5.24 4.16 4.10
C CYS A 67 -6.70 4.46 3.75
N ALA A 68 -7.58 4.62 4.73
CA ALA A 68 -8.98 4.96 4.52
C ALA A 68 -9.14 6.31 3.81
N ALA A 69 -8.39 7.33 4.23
CA ALA A 69 -8.40 8.64 3.59
C ALA A 69 -7.92 8.58 2.12
N MET A 70 -6.89 7.78 1.82
CA MET A 70 -6.42 7.55 0.47
C MET A 70 -7.46 6.80 -0.37
N MET A 71 -8.10 5.78 0.19
CA MET A 71 -9.17 5.02 -0.48
C MET A 71 -10.37 5.92 -0.79
N GLN A 72 -10.77 6.77 0.14
CA GLN A 72 -11.83 7.76 -0.10
C GLN A 72 -11.47 8.71 -1.24
N ALA A 73 -10.26 9.28 -1.22
CA ALA A 73 -9.78 10.19 -2.26
C ALA A 73 -9.81 9.53 -3.66
N ILE A 74 -9.37 8.27 -3.77
CA ILE A 74 -9.40 7.52 -5.03
C ILE A 74 -10.85 7.24 -5.46
N ASN A 75 -11.73 6.86 -4.51
CA ASN A 75 -13.13 6.56 -4.78
C ASN A 75 -13.89 7.78 -5.31
N GLU A 76 -13.66 8.95 -4.72
CA GLU A 76 -14.23 10.23 -5.16
C GLU A 76 -13.78 10.58 -6.58
N LEU A 77 -12.47 10.50 -6.85
CA LEU A 77 -11.93 10.74 -8.20
C LEU A 77 -12.47 9.75 -9.23
N GLN A 78 -12.58 8.47 -8.84
CA GLN A 78 -13.20 7.49 -9.73
C GLN A 78 -14.66 7.81 -10.01
N ALA A 79 -15.40 8.27 -9.01
CA ALA A 79 -16.82 8.63 -9.15
C ALA A 79 -17.01 9.79 -10.14
N GLU A 80 -16.12 10.77 -10.15
CA GLU A 80 -16.13 11.89 -11.10
C GLU A 80 -15.76 11.44 -12.52
N ARG A 81 -14.71 10.59 -12.66
CA ARG A 81 -14.21 10.14 -13.96
C ARG A 81 -15.06 9.03 -14.58
N VAL A 82 -15.73 8.22 -13.76
CA VAL A 82 -16.58 7.09 -14.16
C VAL A 82 -17.96 7.25 -13.51
N PRO A 83 -18.87 8.06 -14.10
CA PRO A 83 -20.20 8.34 -13.54
C PRO A 83 -21.05 7.07 -13.39
N GLN A 84 -20.93 6.14 -14.32
CA GLN A 84 -21.69 4.89 -14.29
C GLN A 84 -21.12 3.93 -13.25
N ARG A 85 -21.80 3.76 -12.10
CA ARG A 85 -21.35 2.92 -10.98
C ARG A 85 -20.95 1.50 -11.41
N ARG A 86 -21.70 0.87 -12.31
CA ARG A 86 -21.43 -0.50 -12.80
C ARG A 86 -20.10 -0.68 -13.53
N LEU A 87 -19.48 0.42 -13.99
CA LEU A 87 -18.18 0.40 -14.68
C LEU A 87 -17.02 0.73 -13.75
N ARG A 88 -17.30 1.11 -12.49
CA ARG A 88 -16.28 1.38 -11.51
C ARG A 88 -15.55 0.09 -11.11
N LYS A 89 -14.29 0.24 -10.76
CA LYS A 89 -13.43 -0.87 -10.34
C LYS A 89 -13.18 -0.77 -8.84
N PRO A 90 -12.84 -1.89 -8.19
CA PRO A 90 -12.45 -1.88 -6.78
C PRO A 90 -11.30 -0.91 -6.50
N VAL A 91 -11.40 -0.18 -5.40
CA VAL A 91 -10.31 0.65 -4.87
C VAL A 91 -9.54 -0.17 -3.85
N LYS A 92 -8.25 -0.38 -4.14
CA LYS A 92 -7.35 -1.22 -3.36
C LYS A 92 -6.06 -0.47 -3.08
N VAL A 93 -5.66 -0.39 -1.81
CA VAL A 93 -4.40 0.22 -1.40
C VAL A 93 -3.47 -0.85 -0.83
N LEU A 94 -2.26 -0.95 -1.35
CA LEU A 94 -1.26 -1.90 -0.88
C LEU A 94 -0.55 -1.34 0.34
N LEU A 95 -0.61 -2.05 1.46
CA LEU A 95 0.06 -1.73 2.72
C LEU A 95 1.17 -2.75 2.98
N PRO A 96 2.44 -2.36 2.90
CA PRO A 96 3.55 -3.23 3.27
C PRO A 96 3.57 -3.54 4.78
N VAL A 97 3.84 -4.79 5.12
CA VAL A 97 3.94 -5.28 6.51
C VAL A 97 5.33 -5.82 6.77
N ASN A 98 6.01 -5.28 7.78
CA ASN A 98 7.33 -5.75 8.18
C ASN A 98 7.22 -7.08 8.94
N LEU A 99 7.64 -8.16 8.31
CA LEU A 99 7.58 -9.51 8.87
C LEU A 99 8.55 -9.73 10.05
N ARG A 100 9.59 -8.89 10.22
CA ARG A 100 10.53 -9.01 11.36
C ARG A 100 9.85 -8.83 12.71
N ARG A 101 8.70 -8.13 12.74
CA ARG A 101 7.90 -8.00 13.97
C ARG A 101 7.20 -9.31 14.37
N MET A 102 6.91 -10.18 13.41
CA MET A 102 6.22 -11.46 13.62
C MET A 102 7.20 -12.65 13.62
N PHE A 103 8.24 -12.57 12.82
CA PHE A 103 9.22 -13.63 12.62
C PHE A 103 10.62 -13.08 12.83
N PRO A 104 11.24 -13.33 14.01
CA PRO A 104 12.60 -12.88 14.29
C PRO A 104 13.57 -13.33 13.20
N SER A 105 14.26 -12.40 12.58
CA SER A 105 15.24 -12.67 11.52
C SER A 105 16.38 -11.67 11.58
N LYS A 106 17.61 -12.17 11.43
CA LYS A 106 18.85 -11.38 11.33
C LYS A 106 19.15 -10.96 9.89
N THR A 107 18.31 -11.32 8.91
CA THR A 107 18.56 -10.97 7.51
C THR A 107 18.48 -9.47 7.29
N LEU A 108 19.42 -8.92 6.53
CA LEU A 108 19.39 -7.53 6.05
C LEU A 108 18.63 -7.40 4.73
N ARG A 109 18.20 -8.53 4.12
CA ARG A 109 17.40 -8.53 2.89
C ARG A 109 15.97 -8.06 3.16
N ASN A 110 15.26 -7.68 2.11
CA ASN A 110 13.86 -7.34 2.19
C ASN A 110 13.04 -8.50 2.77
N PHE A 111 12.37 -8.26 3.91
CA PHE A 111 11.55 -9.24 4.61
C PHE A 111 10.21 -8.61 4.94
N VAL A 112 9.46 -8.34 3.87
CA VAL A 112 8.18 -7.64 3.89
C VAL A 112 7.13 -8.47 3.16
N SER A 113 5.91 -8.49 3.69
CA SER A 113 4.71 -8.93 3.01
C SER A 113 3.80 -7.72 2.78
N TYR A 114 2.58 -7.94 2.30
CA TYR A 114 1.61 -6.86 2.09
C TYR A 114 0.19 -7.32 2.41
N ILE A 115 -0.64 -6.34 2.76
CA ILE A 115 -2.08 -6.46 2.90
C ILE A 115 -2.70 -5.48 1.93
N THR A 116 -3.83 -5.83 1.34
CA THR A 116 -4.51 -4.98 0.36
C THR A 116 -5.98 -4.81 0.76
N PRO A 117 -6.30 -3.85 1.64
CA PRO A 117 -7.68 -3.47 1.90
C PRO A 117 -8.38 -3.04 0.62
N GLU A 118 -9.67 -3.34 0.52
CA GLU A 118 -10.46 -3.15 -0.70
C GLU A 118 -11.85 -2.63 -0.35
N ILE A 119 -12.34 -1.66 -1.14
CA ILE A 119 -13.76 -1.31 -1.26
C ILE A 119 -14.20 -1.48 -2.70
N ASP A 120 -15.44 -1.92 -2.91
CA ASP A 120 -16.03 -2.05 -4.24
C ASP A 120 -17.14 -1.01 -4.45
N PRO A 121 -16.88 0.06 -5.20
CA PRO A 121 -17.87 1.10 -5.46
C PRO A 121 -19.14 0.61 -6.18
N CYS A 122 -19.11 -0.58 -6.79
CA CYS A 122 -20.31 -1.18 -7.38
C CYS A 122 -21.34 -1.58 -6.33
N MET A 123 -20.88 -1.92 -5.11
CA MET A 123 -21.75 -2.38 -4.01
C MET A 123 -22.54 -1.25 -3.34
N GLY A 124 -22.06 0.00 -3.43
CA GLY A 124 -22.72 1.15 -2.79
C GLY A 124 -21.78 2.32 -2.59
N ASP A 125 -22.30 3.35 -1.93
CA ASP A 125 -21.49 4.46 -1.43
C ASP A 125 -21.05 4.12 -0.01
N TYR A 126 -19.83 4.53 0.33
CA TYR A 126 -19.21 4.28 1.63
C TYR A 126 -18.98 5.60 2.35
N SER A 127 -19.43 5.70 3.60
CA SER A 127 -19.00 6.75 4.51
C SER A 127 -17.52 6.54 4.92
N PHE A 128 -16.89 7.59 5.42
CA PHE A 128 -15.49 7.49 5.88
C PHE A 128 -15.32 6.45 7.00
N ASP A 129 -16.28 6.40 7.95
CA ASP A 129 -16.25 5.44 9.06
C ASP A 129 -16.41 4.00 8.59
N GLU A 130 -17.23 3.74 7.56
CA GLU A 130 -17.34 2.43 6.94
C GLU A 130 -16.03 2.02 6.27
N ILE A 131 -15.36 2.93 5.54
CA ILE A 131 -14.04 2.66 4.96
C ILE A 131 -13.02 2.35 6.05
N CYS A 132 -12.99 3.14 7.13
CA CYS A 132 -12.13 2.89 8.29
C CYS A 132 -12.37 1.50 8.89
N SER A 133 -13.63 1.13 9.07
CA SER A 133 -14.04 -0.19 9.60
C SER A 133 -13.59 -1.33 8.69
N ILE A 134 -13.79 -1.21 7.38
CA ILE A 134 -13.35 -2.21 6.39
C ILE A 134 -11.83 -2.39 6.43
N VAL A 135 -11.08 -1.28 6.44
CA VAL A 135 -9.61 -1.31 6.52
C VAL A 135 -9.15 -1.97 7.82
N HIS A 136 -9.74 -1.58 8.96
CA HIS A 136 -9.41 -2.13 10.27
C HIS A 136 -9.65 -3.65 10.34
N HIS A 137 -10.83 -4.12 9.92
CA HIS A 137 -11.14 -5.55 9.92
C HIS A 137 -10.24 -6.33 8.97
N ARG A 138 -9.96 -5.81 7.78
CA ARG A 138 -9.06 -6.45 6.84
C ARG A 138 -7.63 -6.57 7.37
N MET A 139 -7.14 -5.50 7.99
CA MET A 139 -5.86 -5.51 8.68
C MET A 139 -5.82 -6.53 9.81
N GLY A 140 -6.85 -6.60 10.65
CA GLY A 140 -6.94 -7.57 11.74
C GLY A 140 -6.95 -9.02 11.26
N LEU A 141 -7.69 -9.31 10.18
CA LEU A 141 -7.79 -10.64 9.60
C LEU A 141 -6.49 -11.13 8.93
N GLU A 142 -5.75 -10.24 8.30
CA GLU A 142 -4.57 -10.63 7.51
C GLU A 142 -3.25 -10.38 8.24
N ASN A 143 -3.19 -9.41 9.16
CA ASN A 143 -1.96 -9.03 9.89
C ASN A 143 -1.69 -9.95 11.09
N ASN A 144 -1.74 -11.25 10.87
CA ASN A 144 -1.43 -12.25 11.88
C ASN A 144 -0.39 -13.26 11.38
N PRO A 145 0.35 -13.93 12.31
CA PRO A 145 1.41 -14.85 11.94
C PRO A 145 0.96 -16.01 11.05
N GLN A 146 -0.26 -16.52 11.23
CA GLN A 146 -0.80 -17.65 10.47
C GLN A 146 -1.01 -17.26 9.00
N SER A 147 -1.73 -16.17 8.75
CA SER A 147 -1.99 -15.65 7.40
C SER A 147 -0.69 -15.28 6.68
N MET A 148 0.25 -14.64 7.39
CA MET A 148 1.54 -14.26 6.81
C MET A 148 2.43 -15.47 6.50
N ARG A 149 2.41 -16.52 7.35
CA ARG A 149 3.09 -17.80 7.05
C ARG A 149 2.52 -18.46 5.80
N ALA A 150 1.20 -18.49 5.65
CA ALA A 150 0.54 -19.06 4.47
C ALA A 150 0.94 -18.33 3.19
N LYS A 151 0.90 -16.99 3.19
CA LYS A 151 1.34 -16.15 2.04
C LYS A 151 2.81 -16.40 1.70
N PHE A 152 3.68 -16.43 2.71
CA PHE A 152 5.11 -16.66 2.52
C PHE A 152 5.40 -18.08 2.00
N ALA A 153 4.74 -19.10 2.58
CA ALA A 153 4.88 -20.48 2.13
C ALA A 153 4.43 -20.67 0.68
N ALA A 154 3.35 -19.99 0.25
CA ALA A 154 2.89 -20.01 -1.13
C ALA A 154 3.93 -19.44 -2.11
N ASN A 155 4.59 -18.34 -1.75
CA ASN A 155 5.64 -17.73 -2.56
C ASN A 155 6.87 -18.64 -2.67
N VAL A 156 7.33 -19.21 -1.55
CA VAL A 156 8.47 -20.13 -1.51
C VAL A 156 8.17 -21.44 -2.27
N ALA A 157 6.96 -21.99 -2.15
CA ALA A 157 6.55 -23.18 -2.89
C ALA A 157 6.56 -22.94 -4.39
N SER A 158 6.14 -21.75 -4.83
CA SER A 158 6.20 -21.37 -6.24
C SER A 158 7.64 -21.31 -6.77
N GLU A 159 8.58 -20.77 -6.00
CA GLU A 159 9.99 -20.70 -6.39
C GLU A 159 10.70 -22.08 -6.38
N LYS A 160 10.31 -22.95 -5.44
CA LYS A 160 10.87 -24.31 -5.32
C LYS A 160 10.35 -25.29 -6.37
N SER A 161 9.37 -24.91 -7.20
CA SER A 161 8.83 -25.76 -8.22
C SER A 161 9.95 -26.30 -9.14
N PRO A 162 10.06 -27.63 -9.36
CA PRO A 162 11.08 -28.23 -10.21
C PRO A 162 10.99 -27.74 -11.66
N PHE A 163 9.79 -27.42 -12.14
CA PHE A 163 9.57 -26.84 -13.45
C PHE A 163 10.30 -25.50 -13.63
N LEU A 164 10.26 -24.63 -12.60
CA LEU A 164 10.94 -23.35 -12.66
C LEU A 164 12.47 -23.45 -12.57
N LYS A 165 13.00 -24.56 -12.06
CA LYS A 165 14.46 -24.77 -11.96
C LYS A 165 15.08 -25.20 -13.31
N VAL A 166 14.32 -25.91 -14.15
CA VAL A 166 14.81 -26.44 -15.43
C VAL A 166 14.69 -25.42 -16.56
N VAL A 167 13.78 -24.44 -16.44
CA VAL A 167 13.57 -23.41 -17.46
C VAL A 167 14.76 -22.46 -17.57
N PRO A 168 15.36 -22.24 -18.76
CA PRO A 168 16.42 -21.26 -18.97
C PRO A 168 16.03 -19.85 -18.52
N LEU A 169 17.02 -19.10 -18.00
CA LEU A 169 16.78 -17.81 -17.36
C LEU A 169 16.08 -16.79 -18.27
N PHE A 170 16.42 -16.76 -19.56
CA PHE A 170 15.79 -15.83 -20.52
C PHE A 170 14.30 -16.13 -20.73
N VAL A 171 13.89 -17.41 -20.82
CA VAL A 171 12.48 -17.80 -20.91
C VAL A 171 11.76 -17.49 -19.60
N LYS A 172 12.40 -17.79 -18.46
CA LYS A 172 11.89 -17.49 -17.14
C LYS A 172 11.60 -15.98 -16.99
N ASN A 173 12.51 -15.12 -17.41
CA ASN A 173 12.35 -13.67 -17.34
C ASN A 173 11.15 -13.18 -18.17
N ILE A 174 10.97 -13.70 -19.38
CA ILE A 174 9.83 -13.34 -20.26
C ILE A 174 8.51 -13.79 -19.60
N VAL A 175 8.43 -15.05 -19.14
CA VAL A 175 7.22 -15.57 -18.50
C VAL A 175 6.91 -14.84 -17.21
N MET A 176 7.91 -14.61 -16.34
CA MET A 176 7.74 -13.91 -15.08
C MET A 176 7.31 -12.46 -15.31
N LYS A 177 7.87 -11.78 -16.32
CA LYS A 177 7.44 -10.44 -16.71
C LYS A 177 5.98 -10.44 -17.17
N ALA A 178 5.58 -11.35 -18.02
CA ALA A 178 4.20 -11.44 -18.50
C ALA A 178 3.21 -11.74 -17.36
N VAL A 179 3.59 -12.60 -16.40
CA VAL A 179 2.79 -12.88 -15.20
C VAL A 179 2.72 -11.65 -14.30
N PHE A 180 3.85 -10.98 -14.07
CA PHE A 180 3.90 -9.74 -13.27
C PHE A 180 3.04 -8.64 -13.89
N ASP A 181 3.13 -8.42 -15.20
CA ASP A 181 2.34 -7.40 -15.92
C ASP A 181 0.83 -7.67 -15.88
N ARG A 182 0.41 -8.96 -15.82
CA ARG A 182 -1.01 -9.31 -15.74
C ARG A 182 -1.57 -9.42 -14.34
N VAL A 183 -0.77 -9.83 -13.37
CA VAL A 183 -1.24 -10.21 -12.03
C VAL A 183 -0.65 -9.32 -10.95
N GLY A 184 0.59 -8.86 -11.09
CA GLY A 184 1.30 -8.14 -10.03
C GLY A 184 0.80 -6.72 -9.83
N GLU A 185 0.95 -5.88 -10.83
CA GLU A 185 0.63 -4.45 -10.72
C GLU A 185 -0.87 -4.11 -10.84
N CYS A 186 -1.70 -5.07 -11.31
CA CYS A 186 -3.13 -4.84 -11.46
C CYS A 186 -3.94 -4.95 -10.16
N LYS A 187 -3.30 -5.34 -9.05
CA LYS A 187 -3.99 -5.66 -7.79
C LYS A 187 -4.14 -4.49 -6.83
N SER A 188 -3.47 -3.37 -7.05
CA SER A 188 -3.58 -2.20 -6.19
C SER A 188 -3.54 -0.90 -7.00
N CYS A 189 -4.24 0.12 -6.51
CA CYS A 189 -4.23 1.46 -7.08
C CYS A 189 -2.88 2.15 -6.87
N LEU A 190 -2.34 1.97 -5.67
CA LEU A 190 -1.03 2.49 -5.24
C LEU A 190 -0.53 1.75 -4.00
N CYS A 191 0.72 2.01 -3.64
CA CYS A 191 1.31 1.57 -2.37
C CYS A 191 1.36 2.74 -1.38
N LEU A 192 0.87 2.51 -0.15
CA LEU A 192 1.03 3.41 0.99
C LEU A 192 1.88 2.71 2.03
N SER A 193 3.10 3.18 2.23
CA SER A 193 4.06 2.60 3.16
C SER A 193 4.32 3.53 4.33
N ASN A 194 4.04 3.08 5.54
CA ASN A 194 4.29 3.84 6.76
C ASN A 194 5.42 3.19 7.58
N LEU A 195 6.55 3.90 7.70
CA LEU A 195 7.68 3.47 8.54
C LEU A 195 7.39 3.64 10.03
N GLY A 196 6.40 4.47 10.37
CA GLY A 196 6.10 4.84 11.76
C GLY A 196 7.03 5.91 12.32
N ASN A 197 7.12 5.94 13.64
CA ASN A 197 8.00 6.89 14.34
C ASN A 197 9.43 6.35 14.37
N VAL A 198 10.34 7.06 13.72
CA VAL A 198 11.77 6.72 13.71
C VAL A 198 12.40 7.24 14.99
N GLN A 199 13.21 6.40 15.62
CA GLN A 199 14.02 6.77 16.78
C GLN A 199 15.49 6.65 16.38
N LEU A 200 16.23 7.74 16.51
CA LEU A 200 17.67 7.78 16.31
C LEU A 200 18.37 7.84 17.67
N PRO A 201 19.59 7.30 17.79
CA PRO A 201 20.43 7.54 18.96
C PRO A 201 20.60 9.05 19.21
N GLU A 202 20.63 9.49 20.48
CA GLU A 202 20.70 10.91 20.85
C GLU A 202 21.86 11.65 20.17
N VAL A 203 23.00 10.98 20.05
CA VAL A 203 24.19 11.52 19.37
C VAL A 203 23.93 11.86 17.91
N MET A 204 23.02 11.14 17.24
CA MET A 204 22.63 11.39 15.83
C MET A 204 21.45 12.34 15.73
N ALA A 205 20.49 12.23 16.65
CA ALA A 205 19.23 12.96 16.63
C ALA A 205 19.44 14.49 16.59
N GLN A 206 20.44 14.99 17.30
CA GLN A 206 20.77 16.43 17.34
C GLN A 206 21.17 17.03 15.99
N TYR A 207 21.65 16.21 15.04
CA TYR A 207 22.08 16.64 13.70
C TYR A 207 21.01 16.43 12.62
N VAL A 208 19.88 15.80 12.95
CA VAL A 208 18.82 15.47 12.00
C VAL A 208 17.61 16.35 12.24
N SER A 209 17.41 17.32 11.36
CA SER A 209 16.26 18.23 11.42
C SER A 209 15.00 17.64 10.82
N ARG A 210 15.13 16.77 9.81
CA ARG A 210 14.02 16.19 9.04
C ARG A 210 14.35 14.81 8.52
N LEU A 211 13.32 13.96 8.41
CA LEU A 211 13.38 12.68 7.71
C LEU A 211 12.25 12.60 6.68
N ASP A 212 12.59 12.24 5.45
CA ASP A 212 11.62 11.95 4.41
C ASP A 212 11.74 10.48 3.98
N PHE A 213 10.59 9.86 3.72
CA PHE A 213 10.52 8.51 3.21
C PHE A 213 9.78 8.51 1.86
N ILE A 214 10.52 8.36 0.79
CA ILE A 214 10.01 8.41 -0.57
C ILE A 214 10.15 7.03 -1.21
N ILE A 215 9.04 6.48 -1.70
CA ILE A 215 9.00 5.22 -2.44
C ILE A 215 8.82 5.52 -3.94
N GLY A 216 9.43 4.71 -4.80
CA GLY A 216 9.31 4.89 -6.26
C GLY A 216 7.89 4.63 -6.76
N VAL A 217 7.58 5.12 -7.95
CA VAL A 217 6.33 4.81 -8.66
C VAL A 217 6.44 3.47 -9.38
N GLN A 218 5.29 2.83 -9.62
CA GLN A 218 5.19 1.58 -10.38
C GLN A 218 4.85 1.89 -11.84
N ALA A 219 5.05 0.91 -12.74
CA ALA A 219 4.80 1.13 -14.17
C ALA A 219 3.32 1.40 -14.48
N LYS A 220 2.40 0.74 -13.77
CA LYS A 220 0.95 0.90 -13.96
C LYS A 220 0.26 1.73 -12.88
N ALA A 221 0.92 1.99 -11.75
CA ALA A 221 0.43 2.85 -10.70
C ALA A 221 1.30 4.11 -10.62
N PRO A 222 0.82 5.24 -11.18
CA PRO A 222 1.61 6.45 -11.28
C PRO A 222 1.81 7.18 -9.95
N HIS A 223 1.12 6.77 -8.90
CA HIS A 223 1.18 7.36 -7.57
C HIS A 223 1.67 6.35 -6.53
N ASN A 224 2.44 6.81 -5.56
CA ASN A 224 2.74 6.08 -4.34
C ASN A 224 2.87 7.07 -3.17
N CYS A 225 2.73 6.57 -1.94
CA CYS A 225 2.78 7.38 -0.73
C CYS A 225 3.68 6.74 0.31
N GLY A 226 4.72 7.45 0.71
CA GLY A 226 5.59 7.09 1.82
C GLY A 226 5.33 7.97 3.04
N VAL A 227 5.27 7.39 4.23
CA VAL A 227 5.00 8.11 5.48
C VAL A 227 6.07 7.81 6.50
N VAL A 228 6.54 8.83 7.18
CA VAL A 228 7.49 8.71 8.29
C VAL A 228 7.18 9.78 9.33
N SER A 229 7.39 9.44 10.60
CA SER A 229 7.31 10.41 11.69
C SER A 229 8.67 10.60 12.35
N TRP A 230 9.03 11.83 12.60
CA TRP A 230 10.26 12.23 13.26
C TRP A 230 10.00 13.44 14.17
N ASN A 231 10.47 13.37 15.40
CA ASN A 231 10.42 14.46 16.38
C ASN A 231 9.04 15.16 16.45
N GLY A 232 7.98 14.38 16.62
CA GLY A 232 6.61 14.89 16.75
C GLY A 232 5.94 15.33 15.44
N THR A 233 6.66 15.31 14.32
CA THR A 233 6.17 15.71 13.00
C THR A 233 6.03 14.49 12.08
N MET A 234 4.93 14.42 11.35
CA MET A 234 4.68 13.40 10.32
C MET A 234 4.88 14.00 8.95
N TYR A 235 5.67 13.32 8.13
CA TYR A 235 5.94 13.64 6.73
C TYR A 235 5.26 12.60 5.85
N ILE A 236 4.26 13.03 5.08
CA ILE A 236 3.50 12.21 4.16
C ILE A 236 3.95 12.60 2.75
N ASN A 237 4.76 11.75 2.13
CA ASN A 237 5.42 12.00 0.85
C ASN A 237 4.64 11.30 -0.27
N CYS A 238 3.89 12.06 -1.04
CA CYS A 238 3.19 11.58 -2.23
C CYS A 238 4.06 11.83 -3.45
N ILE A 239 4.37 10.76 -4.19
CA ILE A 239 5.15 10.82 -5.43
C ILE A 239 4.30 10.39 -6.61
N ARG A 240 4.44 11.07 -7.75
CA ARG A 240 3.79 10.70 -9.01
C ARG A 240 4.69 10.94 -10.21
N ASN A 241 4.39 10.26 -11.32
CA ASN A 241 5.05 10.45 -12.63
C ASN A 241 4.12 11.00 -13.71
N ILE A 242 2.99 11.55 -13.30
CA ILE A 242 2.02 12.27 -14.15
C ILE A 242 1.91 13.72 -13.69
N ARG A 243 1.39 14.60 -14.56
CA ARG A 243 1.28 16.04 -14.28
C ARG A 243 0.19 16.37 -13.29
N GLU A 244 -0.93 15.67 -13.37
CA GLU A 244 -2.14 15.95 -12.60
C GLU A 244 -1.94 15.59 -11.11
N ALA A 245 -2.18 16.57 -10.22
CA ALA A 245 -2.06 16.45 -8.77
C ALA A 245 -3.44 16.19 -8.08
N GLU A 246 -4.41 15.67 -8.83
CA GLU A 246 -5.78 15.54 -8.34
C GLU A 246 -5.90 14.60 -7.13
N LEU A 247 -5.14 13.50 -7.13
CA LEU A 247 -5.16 12.56 -6.01
C LEU A 247 -4.62 13.18 -4.74
N GLU A 248 -3.47 13.85 -4.83
CA GLU A 248 -2.84 14.49 -3.68
C GLU A 248 -3.72 15.62 -3.13
N MET A 249 -4.37 16.37 -4.02
CA MET A 249 -5.31 17.42 -3.62
C MET A 249 -6.53 16.85 -2.89
N ARG A 250 -7.15 15.77 -3.41
CA ARG A 250 -8.28 15.10 -2.74
C ARG A 250 -7.85 14.49 -1.41
N PHE A 251 -6.71 13.82 -1.39
CA PHE A 251 -6.18 13.25 -0.15
C PHE A 251 -5.93 14.32 0.91
N TYR A 252 -5.35 15.47 0.53
CA TYR A 252 -5.20 16.62 1.40
C TYR A 252 -6.56 17.13 1.93
N GLN A 253 -7.57 17.25 1.06
CA GLN A 253 -8.91 17.70 1.45
C GLN A 253 -9.55 16.75 2.47
N VAL A 254 -9.45 15.43 2.25
CA VAL A 254 -9.92 14.42 3.21
C VAL A 254 -9.20 14.57 4.54
N LEU A 255 -7.88 14.65 4.57
CA LEU A 255 -7.12 14.81 5.81
C LEU A 255 -7.48 16.13 6.53
N LYS A 256 -7.66 17.20 5.79
CA LYS A 256 -8.06 18.51 6.37
C LYS A 256 -9.47 18.44 6.96
N SER A 257 -10.42 17.75 6.34
CA SER A 257 -11.78 17.57 6.86
C SER A 257 -11.79 16.79 8.19
N LEU A 258 -10.77 15.98 8.45
CA LEU A 258 -10.56 15.27 9.71
C LEU A 258 -9.95 16.17 10.81
N GLY A 259 -9.77 17.47 10.56
CA GLY A 259 -9.24 18.43 11.53
C GLY A 259 -7.71 18.35 11.69
N ILE A 260 -6.99 17.80 10.73
CA ILE A 260 -5.53 17.71 10.76
C ILE A 260 -4.94 19.01 10.18
N HIS A 261 -4.03 19.65 10.90
CA HIS A 261 -3.29 20.82 10.43
C HIS A 261 -2.16 20.38 9.51
N ILE A 262 -2.20 20.79 8.24
CA ILE A 262 -1.25 20.32 7.23
C ILE A 262 -0.60 21.49 6.51
N LYS A 263 0.74 21.52 6.53
CA LYS A 263 1.57 22.33 5.64
C LYS A 263 1.95 21.49 4.42
N VAL A 264 1.89 22.06 3.24
CA VAL A 264 2.23 21.37 1.99
C VAL A 264 3.49 21.97 1.38
N GLU A 265 4.41 21.13 0.96
CA GLU A 265 5.60 21.48 0.20
C GLU A 265 5.62 20.67 -1.10
N SER A 266 6.16 21.23 -2.18
CA SER A 266 6.21 20.59 -3.49
C SER A 266 7.52 20.91 -4.20
N ASN A 267 8.01 19.97 -5.02
CA ASN A 267 9.09 20.17 -5.96
C ASN A 267 8.59 20.55 -7.38
N MET A 268 7.30 20.86 -7.52
CA MET A 268 6.72 21.28 -8.80
C MET A 268 7.44 22.53 -9.32
N ARG A 269 7.74 22.51 -10.63
CA ARG A 269 8.36 23.62 -11.37
C ARG A 269 7.31 24.53 -11.97
#